data_1f9c705d03aade1919d111bb40dab8f2
#
_entry.id   1f9c705d03aade1919d111bb40dab8f2
#
_cell.length_a   1.000
_cell.length_b   1.000
_cell.length_c   1.000
_cell.angle_alpha   90.00
_cell.angle_beta   90.00
_cell.angle_gamma   90.00
#
_symmetry.space_group_name_H-M   'P 1'
#
loop_
_entity.id
_entity.type
_entity.pdbx_description
1 polymer ?
#
loop_
_entity_poly.entity_id
_entity_poly.type
_entity_poly.pdbx_seq_one_letter_code
_entity_poly.pdbx_strand_id
1 'polypeptide(L)'
;MAKSYQSYVDYLNTIIRIPSVQPYLAIDLFAGCGGLSLGFEAAGIKTIGYEMVADCCDTYRKNLGSECHQEKITTETEFPKVDLIIGGPPCQPFSRRGKQTGKDDERNGFPAFIEAVRKIQPAIWVCENVKGLPEQNKEYFQNIIEEFNALGYVVEYRVFQLVKYDVPQNRERLVIVGHRGGFQFPEPNEYKVTAGEALGHLAIEIPENAAFLTPAMDEYIAKYEAASKCKNPRDLHLDRPARTLTCRNLAGATSDMHRIKLPDGRRRRITVREAARLQSFPDWFEFSGNEESQFTQIGNAVPPMFAFKLATKIKEYLDNIKGQEMDA
;
A
#
# COMPACT_ATOMS: atom_id res chain seq x y z
N MET A 1 14.66 20.31 9.27
CA MET A 1 16.06 19.87 9.42
C MET A 1 16.15 18.47 8.86
N ALA A 2 16.79 18.29 7.70
CA ALA A 2 17.05 16.96 7.15
C ALA A 2 18.10 16.29 8.06
N LYS A 3 17.70 15.23 8.79
CA LYS A 3 18.67 14.34 9.42
C LYS A 3 19.46 13.69 8.26
N SER A 4 20.78 13.78 8.30
CA SER A 4 21.64 13.10 7.34
C SER A 4 21.61 11.60 7.61
N TYR A 5 20.70 10.88 6.98
CA TYR A 5 20.74 9.42 6.96
C TYR A 5 21.86 8.97 6.02
N GLN A 6 22.61 7.93 6.41
CA GLN A 6 23.70 7.39 5.58
C GLN A 6 23.15 6.74 4.30
N SER A 7 21.90 6.20 4.34
CA SER A 7 21.24 5.58 3.19
C SER A 7 19.71 5.69 3.28
N TYR A 8 19.02 5.42 2.17
CA TYR A 8 17.55 5.29 2.17
C TYR A 8 17.08 4.14 3.07
N VAL A 9 17.83 3.04 3.14
CA VAL A 9 17.48 1.89 3.99
C VAL A 9 17.54 2.28 5.47
N ASP A 10 18.56 3.03 5.90
CA ASP A 10 18.65 3.53 7.26
C ASP A 10 17.52 4.52 7.58
N TYR A 11 17.20 5.38 6.64
CA TYR A 11 16.07 6.31 6.74
C TYR A 11 14.77 5.54 6.95
N LEU A 12 14.47 4.56 6.09
CA LEU A 12 13.27 3.73 6.15
C LEU A 12 13.16 2.99 7.50
N ASN A 13 14.23 2.31 7.91
CA ASN A 13 14.29 1.56 9.17
C ASN A 13 14.19 2.45 10.41
N THR A 14 14.51 3.73 10.30
CA THR A 14 14.43 4.68 11.42
C THR A 14 13.06 5.34 11.50
N ILE A 15 12.50 5.74 10.36
CA ILE A 15 11.22 6.48 10.32
C ILE A 15 10.04 5.54 10.55
N ILE A 16 10.06 4.37 9.93
CA ILE A 16 8.97 3.38 10.10
C ILE A 16 9.26 2.56 11.37
N ARG A 17 8.98 3.17 12.52
CA ARG A 17 9.02 2.54 13.85
C ARG A 17 7.78 2.91 14.63
N ILE A 18 7.22 1.93 15.31
CA ILE A 18 6.02 2.09 16.13
C ILE A 18 6.41 2.74 17.46
N PRO A 19 5.92 3.95 17.77
CA PRO A 19 6.18 4.59 19.05
C PRO A 19 5.36 3.92 20.17
N SER A 20 5.82 4.05 21.41
CA SER A 20 5.14 3.52 22.60
C SER A 20 3.82 4.25 22.93
N VAL A 21 3.68 5.51 22.49
CA VAL A 21 2.48 6.33 22.73
C VAL A 21 1.71 6.48 21.43
N GLN A 22 0.47 5.99 21.45
CA GLN A 22 -0.46 6.03 20.31
C GLN A 22 -1.84 6.51 20.82
N PRO A 23 -2.09 7.83 20.81
CA PRO A 23 -3.26 8.43 21.45
C PRO A 23 -4.58 8.23 20.68
N TYR A 24 -4.51 7.72 19.47
CA TYR A 24 -5.66 7.50 18.58
C TYR A 24 -5.78 6.03 18.21
N LEU A 25 -7.02 5.60 17.98
CA LEU A 25 -7.33 4.23 17.55
C LEU A 25 -8.02 4.24 16.19
N ALA A 26 -7.51 3.41 15.29
CA ALA A 26 -8.08 3.16 13.96
C ALA A 26 -8.54 1.71 13.81
N ILE A 27 -9.56 1.46 12.99
CA ILE A 27 -9.74 0.15 12.35
C ILE A 27 -9.23 0.21 10.92
N ASP A 28 -8.54 -0.85 10.48
CA ASP A 28 -8.07 -1.04 9.10
C ASP A 28 -8.89 -2.14 8.44
N LEU A 29 -9.79 -1.73 7.55
CA LEU A 29 -10.69 -2.63 6.84
C LEU A 29 -10.04 -3.12 5.54
N PHE A 30 -10.05 -4.44 5.33
CA PHE A 30 -9.31 -5.09 4.24
C PHE A 30 -7.79 -4.87 4.37
N ALA A 31 -7.29 -5.08 5.59
CA ALA A 31 -5.97 -4.65 6.03
C ALA A 31 -4.79 -5.29 5.27
N GLY A 32 -5.01 -6.44 4.61
CA GLY A 32 -3.94 -7.19 4.01
C GLY A 32 -2.85 -7.53 5.03
N CYS A 33 -1.59 -7.40 4.63
CA CYS A 33 -0.47 -7.62 5.55
C CYS A 33 -0.17 -6.43 6.49
N GLY A 34 -1.01 -5.37 6.49
CA GLY A 34 -0.85 -4.22 7.37
C GLY A 34 0.08 -3.13 6.85
N GLY A 35 0.29 -3.02 5.54
CA GLY A 35 1.16 -1.96 4.99
C GLY A 35 0.62 -0.54 5.25
N LEU A 36 -0.70 -0.35 5.17
CA LEU A 36 -1.37 0.91 5.53
C LEU A 36 -1.26 1.14 7.04
N SER A 37 -1.67 0.17 7.85
CA SER A 37 -1.59 0.18 9.31
C SER A 37 -0.18 0.49 9.83
N LEU A 38 0.86 -0.11 9.23
CA LEU A 38 2.25 0.12 9.64
C LEU A 38 2.63 1.61 9.55
N GLY A 39 2.23 2.29 8.47
CA GLY A 39 2.46 3.73 8.34
C GLY A 39 1.69 4.54 9.39
N PHE A 40 0.46 4.15 9.69
CA PHE A 40 -0.38 4.79 10.71
C PHE A 40 0.19 4.57 12.12
N GLU A 41 0.59 3.36 12.44
CA GLU A 41 1.21 3.06 13.74
C GLU A 41 2.55 3.78 13.92
N ALA A 42 3.37 3.87 12.87
CA ALA A 42 4.60 4.64 12.90
C ALA A 42 4.36 6.15 13.13
N ALA A 43 3.20 6.68 12.72
CA ALA A 43 2.78 8.05 13.00
C ALA A 43 2.15 8.23 14.40
N GLY A 44 2.00 7.16 15.18
CA GLY A 44 1.43 7.20 16.53
C GLY A 44 -0.09 7.01 16.57
N ILE A 45 -0.67 6.30 15.62
CA ILE A 45 -2.09 5.93 15.58
C ILE A 45 -2.18 4.40 15.67
N LYS A 46 -2.71 3.87 16.77
CA LYS A 46 -2.90 2.43 16.96
C LYS A 46 -3.92 1.89 15.97
N THR A 47 -3.73 0.67 15.46
CA THR A 47 -4.65 0.06 14.51
C THR A 47 -5.20 -1.29 15.00
N ILE A 48 -6.40 -1.67 14.53
CA ILE A 48 -6.97 -3.01 14.63
C ILE A 48 -7.31 -3.44 13.21
N GLY A 49 -6.69 -4.52 12.73
CA GLY A 49 -6.89 -5.03 11.38
C GLY A 49 -8.11 -5.94 11.26
N TYR A 50 -8.78 -5.88 10.11
CA TYR A 50 -9.81 -6.83 9.68
C TYR A 50 -9.44 -7.36 8.30
N GLU A 51 -9.18 -8.66 8.21
CA GLU A 51 -8.66 -9.30 6.98
C GLU A 51 -9.11 -10.76 6.92
N MET A 52 -9.47 -11.25 5.75
CA MET A 52 -9.97 -12.63 5.60
C MET A 52 -8.86 -13.66 5.36
N VAL A 53 -7.68 -13.25 4.88
CA VAL A 53 -6.58 -14.14 4.49
C VAL A 53 -5.68 -14.40 5.71
N ALA A 54 -5.56 -15.66 6.12
CA ALA A 54 -4.82 -16.08 7.31
C ALA A 54 -3.35 -15.59 7.30
N ASP A 55 -2.60 -15.82 6.23
CA ASP A 55 -1.20 -15.41 6.12
C ASP A 55 -1.03 -13.89 6.28
N CYS A 56 -2.00 -13.11 5.79
CA CYS A 56 -2.02 -11.65 5.96
C CYS A 56 -2.23 -11.26 7.42
N CYS A 57 -3.21 -11.88 8.09
CA CYS A 57 -3.46 -11.66 9.53
C CYS A 57 -2.25 -12.04 10.38
N ASP A 58 -1.58 -13.14 10.07
CA ASP A 58 -0.38 -13.59 10.79
C ASP A 58 0.79 -12.62 10.57
N THR A 59 0.97 -12.12 9.35
CA THR A 59 1.92 -11.05 9.06
C THR A 59 1.61 -9.79 9.85
N TYR A 60 0.36 -9.38 9.86
CA TYR A 60 -0.11 -8.20 10.59
C TYR A 60 0.19 -8.31 12.09
N ARG A 61 -0.26 -9.38 12.75
CA ARG A 61 -0.05 -9.61 14.20
C ARG A 61 1.42 -9.69 14.57
N LYS A 62 2.23 -10.33 13.72
CA LYS A 62 3.67 -10.51 13.96
C LYS A 62 4.43 -9.20 14.04
N ASN A 63 4.08 -8.23 13.22
CA ASN A 63 4.85 -7.00 13.05
C ASN A 63 4.30 -5.80 13.80
N LEU A 64 2.98 -5.68 13.90
CA LEU A 64 2.33 -4.50 14.47
C LEU A 64 2.07 -4.66 15.97
N GLY A 65 2.06 -5.90 16.50
CA GLY A 65 1.70 -6.17 17.89
C GLY A 65 0.26 -5.79 18.23
N SER A 66 -0.52 -5.46 17.20
CA SER A 66 -1.93 -5.08 17.25
C SER A 66 -2.83 -6.26 16.85
N GLU A 67 -4.09 -6.23 17.26
CA GLU A 67 -5.07 -7.25 16.89
C GLU A 67 -5.35 -7.23 15.38
N CYS A 68 -5.55 -8.42 14.80
CA CYS A 68 -6.09 -8.58 13.47
C CYS A 68 -7.17 -9.66 13.51
N HIS A 69 -8.39 -9.28 13.22
CA HIS A 69 -9.52 -10.20 13.14
C HIS A 69 -9.54 -10.88 11.78
N GLN A 70 -9.40 -12.22 11.80
CA GLN A 70 -9.46 -13.00 10.57
C GLN A 70 -10.91 -13.27 10.21
N GLU A 71 -11.52 -12.38 9.43
CA GLU A 71 -12.91 -12.50 9.02
C GLU A 71 -13.22 -11.83 7.68
N LYS A 72 -14.27 -12.28 7.01
CA LYS A 72 -14.82 -11.61 5.82
C LYS A 72 -15.70 -10.45 6.29
N ILE A 73 -15.30 -9.23 5.97
CA ILE A 73 -16.06 -8.03 6.29
C ILE A 73 -17.33 -7.97 5.42
N THR A 74 -18.45 -7.69 6.06
CA THR A 74 -19.76 -7.49 5.45
C THR A 74 -20.45 -6.25 6.01
N THR A 75 -21.62 -5.90 5.50
CA THR A 75 -22.46 -4.82 6.07
C THR A 75 -22.97 -5.12 7.48
N GLU A 76 -22.97 -6.40 7.88
CA GLU A 76 -23.41 -6.84 9.21
C GLU A 76 -22.28 -6.87 10.25
N THR A 77 -21.01 -6.72 9.79
CA THR A 77 -19.87 -6.75 10.71
C THR A 77 -19.95 -5.60 11.72
N GLU A 78 -19.75 -5.93 12.97
CA GLU A 78 -19.75 -4.95 14.07
C GLU A 78 -18.31 -4.55 14.42
N PHE A 79 -18.11 -3.28 14.73
CA PHE A 79 -16.80 -2.72 15.01
C PHE A 79 -16.80 -1.93 16.33
N PRO A 80 -15.67 -1.83 17.03
CA PRO A 80 -15.54 -0.95 18.18
C PRO A 80 -15.65 0.53 17.75
N LYS A 81 -15.96 1.41 18.70
CA LYS A 81 -15.82 2.84 18.50
C LYS A 81 -14.34 3.20 18.34
N VAL A 82 -14.01 3.96 17.31
CA VAL A 82 -12.65 4.38 16.99
C VAL A 82 -12.63 5.83 16.56
N ASP A 83 -11.45 6.45 16.62
CA ASP A 83 -11.24 7.83 16.16
C ASP A 83 -11.30 7.93 14.63
N LEU A 84 -10.83 6.89 13.92
CA LEU A 84 -10.80 6.88 12.46
C LEU A 84 -10.96 5.47 11.87
N ILE A 85 -11.38 5.42 10.61
CA ILE A 85 -11.44 4.21 9.77
C ILE A 85 -10.46 4.39 8.62
N ILE A 86 -9.63 3.38 8.39
CA ILE A 86 -8.78 3.30 7.21
C ILE A 86 -9.07 2.00 6.46
N GLY A 87 -8.68 1.91 5.18
CA GLY A 87 -8.78 0.65 4.46
C GLY A 87 -8.65 0.76 2.95
N GLY A 88 -8.50 -0.40 2.32
CA GLY A 88 -8.45 -0.56 0.87
C GLY A 88 -9.52 -1.51 0.36
N PRO A 89 -10.81 -1.11 0.31
CA PRO A 89 -11.89 -2.01 -0.10
C PRO A 89 -11.66 -2.53 -1.53
N PRO A 90 -11.76 -3.84 -1.77
CA PRO A 90 -11.60 -4.40 -3.11
C PRO A 90 -12.62 -3.82 -4.08
N CYS A 91 -12.15 -3.47 -5.29
CA CYS A 91 -12.94 -2.92 -6.38
C CYS A 91 -12.78 -3.78 -7.64
N GLN A 92 -12.83 -5.11 -7.49
CA GLN A 92 -12.54 -6.04 -8.58
C GLN A 92 -13.56 -6.04 -9.72
N PRO A 93 -14.88 -5.83 -9.50
CA PRO A 93 -15.85 -5.74 -10.60
C PRO A 93 -15.53 -4.65 -11.62
N PHE A 94 -14.75 -3.66 -11.22
CA PHE A 94 -14.44 -2.45 -11.97
C PHE A 94 -12.97 -2.35 -12.39
N SER A 95 -12.14 -3.39 -12.14
CA SER A 95 -10.75 -3.39 -12.61
C SER A 95 -10.68 -3.68 -14.11
N ARG A 96 -9.66 -3.12 -14.80
CA ARG A 96 -9.43 -3.31 -16.26
C ARG A 96 -9.46 -4.78 -16.74
N ARG A 97 -9.36 -5.74 -15.83
CA ARG A 97 -9.28 -7.19 -16.11
C ARG A 97 -10.37 -8.01 -15.42
N GLY A 98 -11.30 -7.38 -14.67
CA GLY A 98 -12.45 -8.05 -14.06
C GLY A 98 -13.60 -8.21 -15.03
N LYS A 99 -14.40 -9.29 -14.90
CA LYS A 99 -15.73 -9.35 -15.50
C LYS A 99 -16.57 -8.27 -14.81
N GLN A 100 -17.09 -7.29 -15.54
CA GLN A 100 -17.93 -6.20 -15.03
C GLN A 100 -19.29 -6.78 -14.62
N THR A 101 -19.37 -7.36 -13.43
CA THR A 101 -20.59 -8.00 -12.90
C THR A 101 -21.49 -7.06 -12.10
N GLY A 102 -21.11 -5.77 -11.95
CA GLY A 102 -21.99 -4.72 -11.39
C GLY A 102 -21.87 -4.53 -9.88
N LYS A 103 -22.81 -3.77 -9.30
CA LYS A 103 -22.83 -3.30 -7.91
C LYS A 103 -22.98 -4.44 -6.89
N ASP A 104 -23.58 -5.57 -7.28
CA ASP A 104 -23.92 -6.71 -6.43
C ASP A 104 -22.83 -7.80 -6.38
N ASP A 105 -21.63 -7.52 -6.91
CA ASP A 105 -20.51 -8.48 -6.87
C ASP A 105 -19.96 -8.59 -5.44
N GLU A 106 -19.92 -9.80 -4.90
CA GLU A 106 -19.38 -10.09 -3.56
C GLU A 106 -17.92 -9.63 -3.35
N ARG A 107 -17.22 -9.31 -4.42
CA ARG A 107 -15.84 -8.77 -4.41
C ARG A 107 -15.81 -7.23 -4.32
N ASN A 108 -16.96 -6.58 -4.13
CA ASN A 108 -17.06 -5.14 -3.93
C ASN A 108 -17.07 -4.84 -2.42
N GLY A 109 -16.00 -4.27 -1.90
CA GLY A 109 -15.85 -3.93 -0.49
C GLY A 109 -16.43 -2.57 -0.08
N PHE A 110 -16.83 -1.72 -1.04
CA PHE A 110 -17.35 -0.38 -0.72
C PHE A 110 -18.62 -0.37 0.13
N PRO A 111 -19.65 -1.22 -0.12
CA PRO A 111 -20.84 -1.22 0.73
C PRO A 111 -20.53 -1.47 2.21
N ALA A 112 -19.63 -2.42 2.49
CA ALA A 112 -19.21 -2.72 3.85
C ALA A 112 -18.40 -1.58 4.49
N PHE A 113 -17.51 -0.93 3.70
CA PHE A 113 -16.75 0.24 4.18
C PHE A 113 -17.67 1.43 4.50
N ILE A 114 -18.63 1.73 3.63
CA ILE A 114 -19.61 2.81 3.84
C ILE A 114 -20.48 2.53 5.07
N GLU A 115 -20.90 1.28 5.26
CA GLU A 115 -21.70 0.88 6.43
C GLU A 115 -20.92 1.00 7.73
N ALA A 116 -19.63 0.62 7.73
CA ALA A 116 -18.75 0.84 8.87
C ALA A 116 -18.64 2.33 9.24
N VAL A 117 -18.45 3.20 8.24
CA VAL A 117 -18.43 4.66 8.44
C VAL A 117 -19.78 5.16 8.97
N ARG A 118 -20.91 4.65 8.46
CA ARG A 118 -22.26 5.01 8.92
C ARG A 118 -22.51 4.63 10.37
N LYS A 119 -22.09 3.43 10.78
CA LYS A 119 -22.28 2.93 12.15
C LYS A 119 -21.37 3.64 13.16
N ILE A 120 -20.12 3.83 12.84
CA ILE A 120 -19.08 4.35 13.75
C ILE A 120 -19.10 5.88 13.81
N GLN A 121 -19.34 6.55 12.68
CA GLN A 121 -19.24 8.02 12.53
C GLN A 121 -17.91 8.58 13.05
N PRO A 122 -16.74 8.09 12.55
CA PRO A 122 -15.44 8.52 13.01
C PRO A 122 -15.18 10.00 12.71
N ALA A 123 -14.20 10.61 13.36
CA ALA A 123 -13.80 12.00 13.07
C ALA A 123 -13.27 12.17 11.64
N ILE A 124 -12.59 11.15 11.13
CA ILE A 124 -12.01 11.09 9.78
C ILE A 124 -11.97 9.65 9.30
N TRP A 125 -12.06 9.43 8.00
CA TRP A 125 -11.83 8.11 7.39
C TRP A 125 -10.99 8.24 6.13
N VAL A 126 -10.27 7.16 5.77
CA VAL A 126 -9.39 7.07 4.60
C VAL A 126 -9.67 5.80 3.83
N CYS A 127 -9.93 5.93 2.54
CA CYS A 127 -10.09 4.82 1.62
C CYS A 127 -9.02 4.89 0.52
N GLU A 128 -8.18 3.86 0.41
CA GLU A 128 -7.22 3.71 -0.70
C GLU A 128 -7.81 2.84 -1.80
N ASN A 129 -7.51 3.17 -3.06
CA ASN A 129 -7.93 2.35 -4.19
C ASN A 129 -7.02 2.56 -5.42
N VAL A 130 -7.31 1.82 -6.49
CA VAL A 130 -6.63 1.99 -7.78
C VAL A 130 -7.06 3.28 -8.47
N LYS A 131 -6.14 3.95 -9.17
CA LYS A 131 -6.41 5.20 -9.89
C LYS A 131 -7.52 5.09 -10.93
N GLY A 132 -7.76 3.89 -11.44
CA GLY A 132 -8.78 3.67 -12.48
C GLY A 132 -10.22 3.79 -12.01
N LEU A 133 -10.50 3.79 -10.72
CA LEU A 133 -11.85 3.84 -10.18
C LEU A 133 -12.65 5.08 -10.66
N PRO A 134 -12.17 6.32 -10.51
CA PRO A 134 -12.86 7.50 -11.00
C PRO A 134 -12.86 7.65 -12.53
N GLU A 135 -11.89 7.01 -13.22
CA GLU A 135 -11.75 7.14 -14.67
C GLU A 135 -12.68 6.18 -15.43
N GLN A 136 -12.81 4.95 -14.95
CA GLN A 136 -13.50 3.87 -15.67
C GLN A 136 -14.95 3.66 -15.23
N ASN A 137 -15.31 4.14 -14.04
CA ASN A 137 -16.62 3.93 -13.42
C ASN A 137 -17.12 5.21 -12.76
N LYS A 138 -17.19 6.28 -13.53
CA LYS A 138 -17.52 7.63 -13.02
C LYS A 138 -18.81 7.68 -12.23
N GLU A 139 -19.88 7.07 -12.74
CA GLU A 139 -21.19 7.06 -12.09
C GLU A 139 -21.12 6.33 -10.74
N TYR A 140 -20.50 5.15 -10.71
CA TYR A 140 -20.33 4.40 -9.46
C TYR A 140 -19.48 5.16 -8.44
N PHE A 141 -18.39 5.76 -8.90
CA PHE A 141 -17.53 6.58 -8.04
C PHE A 141 -18.29 7.79 -7.49
N GLN A 142 -19.07 8.46 -8.34
CA GLN A 142 -19.90 9.59 -7.91
C GLN A 142 -20.92 9.18 -6.85
N ASN A 143 -21.60 8.04 -7.02
CA ASN A 143 -22.52 7.50 -6.03
C ASN A 143 -21.86 7.24 -4.67
N ILE A 144 -20.60 6.69 -4.66
CA ILE A 144 -19.83 6.51 -3.44
C ILE A 144 -19.57 7.85 -2.73
N ILE A 145 -19.17 8.88 -3.47
CA ILE A 145 -18.91 10.21 -2.92
C ILE A 145 -20.20 10.81 -2.35
N GLU A 146 -21.33 10.67 -3.04
CA GLU A 146 -22.64 11.17 -2.60
C GLU A 146 -23.12 10.47 -1.32
N GLU A 147 -22.93 9.16 -1.21
CA GLU A 147 -23.25 8.41 0.03
C GLU A 147 -22.46 8.93 1.22
N PHE A 148 -21.17 9.18 1.07
CA PHE A 148 -20.34 9.72 2.15
C PHE A 148 -20.67 11.19 2.48
N ASN A 149 -20.98 12.01 1.48
CA ASN A 149 -21.46 13.38 1.71
C ASN A 149 -22.78 13.39 2.48
N ALA A 150 -23.70 12.44 2.19
CA ALA A 150 -24.95 12.29 2.90
C ALA A 150 -24.77 11.89 4.38
N LEU A 151 -23.62 11.31 4.76
CA LEU A 151 -23.23 11.04 6.14
C LEU A 151 -22.63 12.28 6.85
N GLY A 152 -22.61 13.45 6.17
CA GLY A 152 -22.14 14.71 6.71
C GLY A 152 -20.63 14.93 6.65
N TYR A 153 -19.90 14.15 5.82
CA TYR A 153 -18.48 14.37 5.59
C TYR A 153 -18.23 15.33 4.43
N VAL A 154 -17.18 16.13 4.56
CA VAL A 154 -16.52 16.75 3.41
C VAL A 154 -15.61 15.69 2.81
N VAL A 155 -15.84 15.34 1.56
CA VAL A 155 -15.10 14.26 0.89
C VAL A 155 -14.14 14.84 -0.13
N GLU A 156 -12.85 14.63 0.12
CA GLU A 156 -11.79 15.00 -0.80
C GLU A 156 -11.08 13.76 -1.34
N TYR A 157 -10.62 13.82 -2.59
CA TYR A 157 -9.86 12.73 -3.16
C TYR A 157 -8.75 13.22 -4.08
N ARG A 158 -7.69 12.43 -4.16
CA ARG A 158 -6.53 12.72 -5.01
C ARG A 158 -5.88 11.44 -5.52
N VAL A 159 -5.42 11.46 -6.78
CA VAL A 159 -4.55 10.41 -7.30
C VAL A 159 -3.10 10.78 -7.00
N PHE A 160 -2.45 9.98 -6.17
CA PHE A 160 -1.09 10.18 -5.73
C PHE A 160 -0.10 9.41 -6.60
N GLN A 161 0.96 10.07 -7.02
CA GLN A 161 2.16 9.45 -7.57
C GLN A 161 3.11 9.13 -6.41
N LEU A 162 3.08 7.88 -5.91
CA LEU A 162 3.74 7.52 -4.66
C LEU A 162 5.26 7.70 -4.69
N VAL A 163 5.86 7.72 -5.88
CA VAL A 163 7.27 8.04 -6.08
C VAL A 163 7.67 9.42 -5.55
N LYS A 164 6.72 10.34 -5.39
CA LYS A 164 6.93 11.67 -4.79
C LYS A 164 6.80 11.67 -3.25
N TYR A 165 6.63 10.50 -2.66
CA TYR A 165 6.42 10.32 -1.23
C TYR A 165 7.40 9.29 -0.65
N ASP A 166 8.65 9.29 -1.14
CA ASP A 166 9.76 8.42 -0.75
C ASP A 166 9.50 6.92 -1.00
N VAL A 167 8.61 6.58 -1.92
CA VAL A 167 8.39 5.20 -2.36
C VAL A 167 9.22 4.94 -3.61
N PRO A 168 10.15 3.96 -3.62
CA PRO A 168 11.10 3.75 -4.71
C PRO A 168 10.49 3.04 -5.93
N GLN A 169 9.23 3.37 -6.24
CA GLN A 169 8.53 2.82 -7.42
C GLN A 169 7.51 3.79 -8.03
N ASN A 170 7.30 3.66 -9.33
CA ASN A 170 6.27 4.40 -10.07
C ASN A 170 4.89 3.73 -9.84
N ARG A 171 4.26 4.04 -8.70
CA ARG A 171 2.95 3.54 -8.28
C ARG A 171 1.98 4.70 -8.14
N GLU A 172 0.80 4.58 -8.72
CA GLU A 172 -0.26 5.59 -8.57
C GLU A 172 -1.44 4.97 -7.82
N ARG A 173 -1.97 5.73 -6.85
CA ARG A 173 -3.12 5.31 -6.04
C ARG A 173 -4.08 6.45 -5.82
N LEU A 174 -5.36 6.12 -5.86
CA LEU A 174 -6.43 6.99 -5.42
C LEU A 174 -6.50 6.93 -3.90
N VAL A 175 -6.57 8.07 -3.25
CA VAL A 175 -6.90 8.18 -1.83
C VAL A 175 -8.10 9.09 -1.70
N ILE A 176 -9.11 8.63 -0.99
CA ILE A 176 -10.34 9.34 -0.65
C ILE A 176 -10.33 9.55 0.85
N VAL A 177 -10.58 10.77 1.30
CA VAL A 177 -10.63 11.15 2.71
C VAL A 177 -11.95 11.82 3.00
N GLY A 178 -12.68 11.35 4.01
CA GLY A 178 -13.83 12.06 4.53
C GLY A 178 -13.53 12.62 5.91
N HIS A 179 -13.78 13.91 6.10
CA HIS A 179 -13.46 14.65 7.30
C HIS A 179 -14.54 15.70 7.63
N ARG A 180 -14.44 16.36 8.78
CA ARG A 180 -15.41 17.40 9.21
C ARG A 180 -14.98 18.84 8.89
N GLY A 181 -14.00 19.01 7.99
CA GLY A 181 -13.43 20.27 7.57
C GLY A 181 -11.98 20.46 8.05
N GLY A 182 -11.15 21.18 7.27
CA GLY A 182 -9.80 21.59 7.67
C GLY A 182 -8.68 20.55 7.48
N PHE A 183 -8.96 19.36 6.91
CA PHE A 183 -7.93 18.39 6.57
C PHE A 183 -7.07 18.89 5.39
N GLN A 184 -5.80 18.49 5.38
CA GLN A 184 -4.88 18.77 4.28
C GLN A 184 -4.05 17.54 3.94
N PHE A 185 -3.99 17.21 2.64
CA PHE A 185 -3.13 16.16 2.14
C PHE A 185 -1.63 16.47 2.30
N PRO A 186 -0.77 15.44 2.42
CA PRO A 186 0.67 15.63 2.46
C PRO A 186 1.20 16.23 1.14
N GLU A 187 2.23 17.08 1.25
CA GLU A 187 2.90 17.66 0.10
C GLU A 187 3.91 16.70 -0.54
N PRO A 188 4.07 16.72 -1.86
CA PRO A 188 5.01 15.87 -2.57
C PRO A 188 6.46 16.33 -2.37
N ASN A 189 7.39 15.37 -2.39
CA ASN A 189 8.83 15.65 -2.51
C ASN A 189 9.23 15.84 -3.97
N GLU A 190 10.27 16.62 -4.23
CA GLU A 190 10.90 16.71 -5.55
C GLU A 190 11.80 15.50 -5.84
N TYR A 191 12.53 15.05 -4.82
CA TYR A 191 13.44 13.92 -4.92
C TYR A 191 12.69 12.59 -5.07
N LYS A 192 13.22 11.71 -5.94
CA LYS A 192 12.67 10.38 -6.19
C LYS A 192 13.71 9.34 -5.84
N VAL A 193 13.40 8.51 -4.85
CA VAL A 193 14.25 7.40 -4.46
C VAL A 193 14.37 6.38 -5.60
N THR A 194 15.59 6.02 -5.94
CA THR A 194 15.89 5.01 -6.98
C THR A 194 15.77 3.59 -6.43
N ALA A 195 15.63 2.61 -7.32
CA ALA A 195 15.64 1.21 -6.91
C ALA A 195 16.99 0.80 -6.31
N GLY A 196 18.10 1.36 -6.83
CA GLY A 196 19.44 1.10 -6.30
C GLY A 196 19.60 1.58 -4.86
N GLU A 197 19.10 2.77 -4.52
CA GLU A 197 19.11 3.28 -3.15
C GLU A 197 18.27 2.42 -2.21
N ALA A 198 17.11 1.97 -2.67
CA ALA A 198 16.23 1.11 -1.88
C ALA A 198 16.81 -0.28 -1.65
N LEU A 199 17.48 -0.86 -2.62
CA LEU A 199 18.10 -2.17 -2.51
C LEU A 199 19.43 -2.13 -1.75
N GLY A 200 20.20 -1.04 -1.91
CA GLY A 200 21.54 -0.94 -1.32
C GLY A 200 22.43 -2.11 -1.80
N HIS A 201 23.11 -2.77 -0.85
CA HIS A 201 23.98 -3.91 -1.15
C HIS A 201 23.26 -5.11 -1.79
N LEU A 202 21.97 -5.32 -1.51
CA LEU A 202 21.19 -6.41 -2.12
C LEU A 202 21.14 -6.35 -3.65
N ALA A 203 21.33 -5.17 -4.24
CA ALA A 203 21.30 -4.99 -5.70
C ALA A 203 22.38 -5.82 -6.44
N ILE A 204 23.52 -6.10 -5.77
CA ILE A 204 24.67 -6.82 -6.33
C ILE A 204 24.92 -8.17 -5.68
N GLU A 205 24.29 -8.46 -4.54
CA GLU A 205 24.42 -9.75 -3.86
C GLU A 205 23.69 -10.86 -4.62
N ILE A 206 24.24 -12.05 -4.51
CA ILE A 206 23.61 -13.28 -4.99
C ILE A 206 23.20 -14.08 -3.76
N PRO A 207 21.91 -14.05 -3.37
CA PRO A 207 21.43 -14.83 -2.24
C PRO A 207 21.56 -16.33 -2.54
N GLU A 208 21.74 -17.15 -1.51
CA GLU A 208 21.88 -18.62 -1.65
C GLU A 208 20.72 -19.27 -2.41
N ASN A 209 19.51 -18.75 -2.23
CA ASN A 209 18.30 -19.21 -2.89
C ASN A 209 17.96 -18.43 -4.16
N ALA A 210 18.94 -17.80 -4.82
CA ALA A 210 18.70 -16.99 -6.00
C ALA A 210 18.06 -17.77 -7.13
N ALA A 211 16.87 -17.37 -7.55
CA ALA A 211 16.15 -17.93 -8.69
C ALA A 211 16.68 -17.30 -10.00
N PHE A 212 17.69 -17.92 -10.59
CA PHE A 212 18.22 -17.49 -11.89
C PHE A 212 17.25 -17.81 -13.02
N LEU A 213 17.26 -16.98 -14.05
CA LEU A 213 16.58 -17.27 -15.29
C LEU A 213 17.33 -18.36 -16.04
N THR A 214 16.61 -19.29 -16.63
CA THR A 214 17.18 -20.29 -17.53
C THR A 214 17.44 -19.69 -18.91
N PRO A 215 18.34 -20.26 -19.73
CA PRO A 215 18.56 -19.79 -21.11
C PRO A 215 17.27 -19.71 -21.93
N ALA A 216 16.35 -20.65 -21.76
CA ALA A 216 15.03 -20.65 -22.44
C ALA A 216 14.16 -19.46 -21.99
N MET A 217 14.20 -19.08 -20.69
CA MET A 217 13.51 -17.90 -20.20
C MET A 217 14.11 -16.61 -20.75
N ASP A 218 15.42 -16.50 -20.83
CA ASP A 218 16.10 -15.36 -21.43
C ASP A 218 15.77 -15.21 -22.92
N GLU A 219 15.75 -16.32 -23.67
CA GLU A 219 15.33 -16.31 -25.07
C GLU A 219 13.86 -15.88 -25.24
N TYR A 220 12.98 -16.41 -24.40
CA TYR A 220 11.57 -16.01 -24.40
C TYR A 220 11.40 -14.51 -24.11
N ILE A 221 12.14 -13.97 -23.14
CA ILE A 221 12.13 -12.55 -22.81
C ILE A 221 12.61 -11.72 -24.00
N ALA A 222 13.73 -12.09 -24.61
CA ALA A 222 14.27 -11.38 -25.77
C ALA A 222 13.28 -11.36 -26.95
N LYS A 223 12.65 -12.50 -27.25
CA LYS A 223 11.59 -12.58 -28.27
C LYS A 223 10.39 -11.69 -27.94
N TYR A 224 9.94 -11.70 -26.69
CA TYR A 224 8.82 -10.88 -26.24
C TYR A 224 9.13 -9.38 -26.30
N GLU A 225 10.32 -8.97 -25.88
CA GLU A 225 10.77 -7.57 -25.93
C GLU A 225 10.89 -7.07 -27.38
N ALA A 226 11.41 -7.89 -28.28
CA ALA A 226 11.48 -7.58 -29.71
C ALA A 226 10.09 -7.45 -30.34
N ALA A 227 9.21 -8.42 -30.11
CA ALA A 227 7.86 -8.45 -30.67
C ALA A 227 6.96 -7.31 -30.15
N SER A 228 7.10 -6.94 -28.87
CA SER A 228 6.34 -5.86 -28.25
C SER A 228 6.92 -4.46 -28.52
N LYS A 229 8.01 -4.35 -29.30
CA LYS A 229 8.77 -3.10 -29.49
C LYS A 229 9.07 -2.41 -28.15
N CYS A 230 9.44 -3.21 -27.15
CA CYS A 230 9.64 -2.75 -25.79
C CYS A 230 10.77 -1.72 -25.74
N LYS A 231 10.42 -0.45 -25.60
CA LYS A 231 11.40 0.65 -25.51
C LYS A 231 12.19 0.62 -24.21
N ASN A 232 11.65 0.01 -23.17
CA ASN A 232 12.25 -0.11 -21.84
C ASN A 232 12.27 -1.57 -21.44
N PRO A 233 13.42 -2.24 -21.45
CA PRO A 233 13.60 -3.57 -20.88
C PRO A 233 13.03 -3.65 -19.47
N ARG A 234 12.43 -4.80 -19.11
CA ARG A 234 11.77 -4.97 -17.81
C ARG A 234 12.72 -5.37 -16.69
N ASP A 235 14.02 -5.45 -16.97
CA ASP A 235 15.03 -5.55 -15.95
C ASP A 235 14.95 -4.36 -15.00
N LEU A 236 15.21 -4.59 -13.72
CA LEU A 236 15.23 -3.52 -12.74
C LEU A 236 16.40 -2.57 -13.03
N HIS A 237 16.08 -1.30 -13.25
CA HIS A 237 17.07 -0.25 -13.43
C HIS A 237 17.39 0.36 -12.07
N LEU A 238 18.65 0.28 -11.66
CA LEU A 238 19.09 0.76 -10.34
C LEU A 238 19.18 2.28 -10.23
N ASP A 239 19.29 2.97 -11.36
CA ASP A 239 19.44 4.44 -11.49
C ASP A 239 18.11 5.22 -11.44
N ARG A 240 16.98 4.54 -11.30
CA ARG A 240 15.66 5.14 -11.29
C ARG A 240 14.67 4.34 -10.42
N PRO A 241 13.48 4.91 -10.09
CA PRO A 241 12.43 4.17 -9.39
C PRO A 241 11.99 2.91 -10.15
N ALA A 242 11.67 1.85 -9.42
CA ALA A 242 11.12 0.62 -10.00
C ALA A 242 9.78 0.87 -10.70
N ARG A 243 9.38 -0.03 -11.62
CA ARG A 243 7.99 -0.09 -12.08
C ARG A 243 7.08 -0.48 -10.93
N THR A 244 5.78 -0.21 -11.06
CA THR A 244 4.78 -0.66 -10.06
C THR A 244 4.91 -2.15 -9.75
N LEU A 245 5.10 -2.47 -8.48
CA LEU A 245 5.03 -3.84 -7.98
C LEU A 245 3.57 -4.28 -7.87
N THR A 246 3.29 -5.48 -8.36
CA THR A 246 1.97 -6.12 -8.28
C THR A 246 2.15 -7.59 -8.00
N CYS A 247 1.16 -8.26 -7.41
CA CYS A 247 1.23 -9.71 -7.19
C CYS A 247 1.59 -10.47 -8.48
N ARG A 248 1.08 -10.06 -9.64
CA ARG A 248 1.36 -10.70 -10.93
C ARG A 248 2.83 -10.63 -11.33
N ASN A 249 3.51 -9.50 -11.16
CA ASN A 249 4.90 -9.32 -11.59
C ASN A 249 5.92 -9.66 -10.51
N LEU A 250 5.47 -10.00 -9.32
CA LEU A 250 6.29 -10.55 -8.25
C LEU A 250 6.23 -12.08 -8.23
N ALA A 251 5.03 -12.67 -8.12
CA ALA A 251 4.83 -14.12 -8.00
C ALA A 251 4.69 -14.85 -9.35
N GLY A 252 4.45 -14.15 -10.43
CA GLY A 252 3.97 -14.75 -11.68
C GLY A 252 4.90 -14.69 -12.89
N ALA A 253 4.29 -14.52 -14.05
CA ALA A 253 4.77 -14.78 -15.40
C ALA A 253 6.16 -14.25 -15.76
N THR A 254 6.95 -15.10 -16.38
CA THR A 254 8.34 -14.87 -16.84
C THR A 254 8.56 -13.56 -17.59
N SER A 255 7.65 -13.17 -18.49
CA SER A 255 7.81 -11.95 -19.30
C SER A 255 7.64 -10.65 -18.54
N ASP A 256 6.88 -10.68 -17.42
CA ASP A 256 6.53 -9.48 -16.65
C ASP A 256 7.18 -9.40 -15.27
N MET A 257 7.91 -10.45 -14.85
CA MET A 257 8.54 -10.49 -13.53
C MET A 257 9.56 -9.37 -13.33
N HIS A 258 9.67 -8.90 -12.10
CA HIS A 258 10.80 -8.08 -11.67
C HIS A 258 12.05 -8.95 -11.58
N ARG A 259 13.15 -8.51 -12.19
CA ARG A 259 14.41 -9.23 -12.23
C ARG A 259 15.59 -8.25 -12.23
N ILE A 260 16.68 -8.71 -11.67
CA ILE A 260 17.95 -7.98 -11.64
C ILE A 260 18.89 -8.61 -12.65
N LYS A 261 19.53 -7.80 -13.48
CA LYS A 261 20.66 -8.21 -14.33
C LYS A 261 21.94 -7.97 -13.55
N LEU A 262 22.69 -9.02 -13.30
CA LEU A 262 23.94 -8.97 -12.59
C LEU A 262 25.10 -8.49 -13.48
N PRO A 263 26.25 -8.07 -12.89
CA PRO A 263 27.43 -7.64 -13.66
C PRO A 263 28.00 -8.72 -14.60
N ASP A 264 27.84 -10.00 -14.27
CA ASP A 264 28.23 -11.14 -15.10
C ASP A 264 27.27 -11.44 -16.26
N GLY A 265 26.19 -10.67 -16.39
CA GLY A 265 25.19 -10.77 -17.44
C GLY A 265 24.02 -11.70 -17.12
N ARG A 266 24.11 -12.53 -16.08
CA ARG A 266 22.99 -13.40 -15.64
C ARG A 266 21.84 -12.54 -15.09
N ARG A 267 20.63 -13.09 -15.17
CA ARG A 267 19.43 -12.48 -14.59
C ARG A 267 18.88 -13.38 -13.49
N ARG A 268 18.44 -12.78 -12.41
CA ARG A 268 17.69 -13.46 -11.33
C ARG A 268 16.40 -12.71 -11.00
N ARG A 269 15.41 -13.43 -10.47
CA ARG A 269 14.24 -12.80 -9.85
C ARG A 269 14.68 -11.97 -8.64
N ILE A 270 13.88 -10.97 -8.32
CA ILE A 270 14.03 -10.28 -7.02
C ILE A 270 13.52 -11.19 -5.90
N THR A 271 14.12 -11.08 -4.75
CA THR A 271 13.72 -11.78 -3.52
C THR A 271 12.54 -11.07 -2.85
N VAL A 272 11.91 -11.74 -1.88
CA VAL A 272 10.86 -11.14 -1.04
C VAL A 272 11.37 -9.89 -0.33
N ARG A 273 12.60 -9.92 0.24
CA ARG A 273 13.19 -8.76 0.91
C ARG A 273 13.43 -7.58 -0.03
N GLU A 274 13.89 -7.83 -1.25
CA GLU A 274 14.06 -6.78 -2.26
C GLU A 274 12.72 -6.18 -2.69
N ALA A 275 11.71 -7.01 -2.91
CA ALA A 275 10.36 -6.55 -3.19
C ALA A 275 9.79 -5.71 -2.02
N ALA A 276 10.01 -6.15 -0.78
CA ALA A 276 9.60 -5.43 0.42
C ALA A 276 10.25 -4.03 0.51
N ARG A 277 11.57 -3.91 0.29
CA ARG A 277 12.27 -2.62 0.26
C ARG A 277 11.74 -1.70 -0.85
N LEU A 278 11.50 -2.24 -2.05
CA LEU A 278 10.90 -1.49 -3.16
C LEU A 278 9.46 -1.04 -2.89
N GLN A 279 8.76 -1.72 -1.97
CA GLN A 279 7.44 -1.32 -1.48
C GLN A 279 7.53 -0.45 -0.22
N SER A 280 8.73 -0.06 0.20
CA SER A 280 9.02 0.72 1.41
C SER A 280 8.66 0.03 2.73
N PHE A 281 8.73 -1.30 2.80
CA PHE A 281 8.72 -2.01 4.07
C PHE A 281 10.12 -1.98 4.71
N PRO A 282 10.23 -1.71 6.01
CA PRO A 282 11.51 -1.76 6.72
C PRO A 282 12.03 -3.19 6.84
N ASP A 283 13.33 -3.35 7.08
CA ASP A 283 13.98 -4.67 7.10
C ASP A 283 13.51 -5.57 8.24
N TRP A 284 13.06 -4.98 9.33
CA TRP A 284 12.52 -5.73 10.47
C TRP A 284 11.10 -6.29 10.25
N PHE A 285 10.42 -5.86 9.18
CA PHE A 285 9.08 -6.36 8.85
C PHE A 285 9.17 -7.73 8.19
N GLU A 286 8.51 -8.72 8.75
CA GLU A 286 8.56 -10.11 8.31
C GLU A 286 7.20 -10.59 7.79
N PHE A 287 7.19 -11.26 6.65
CA PHE A 287 5.99 -11.80 6.04
C PHE A 287 5.79 -13.28 6.40
N SER A 288 4.55 -13.67 6.74
CA SER A 288 4.12 -15.04 6.97
C SER A 288 3.66 -15.72 5.67
N GLY A 289 3.57 -17.05 5.68
CA GLY A 289 3.16 -17.85 4.52
C GLY A 289 4.33 -18.20 3.59
N ASN A 290 4.01 -18.88 2.50
CA ASN A 290 5.00 -19.25 1.48
C ASN A 290 5.42 -18.04 0.62
N GLU A 291 6.43 -18.22 -0.24
CA GLU A 291 7.00 -17.15 -1.07
C GLU A 291 5.94 -16.47 -1.96
N GLU A 292 5.03 -17.24 -2.55
CA GLU A 292 3.95 -16.71 -3.40
C GLU A 292 2.97 -15.84 -2.60
N SER A 293 2.61 -16.30 -1.40
CA SER A 293 1.79 -15.53 -0.46
C SER A 293 2.48 -14.24 -0.07
N GLN A 294 3.78 -14.29 0.28
CA GLN A 294 4.57 -13.12 0.66
C GLN A 294 4.66 -12.09 -0.48
N PHE A 295 4.90 -12.51 -1.71
CA PHE A 295 4.86 -11.63 -2.87
C PHE A 295 3.48 -11.04 -3.14
N THR A 296 2.41 -11.81 -2.91
CA THR A 296 1.04 -11.33 -3.05
C THR A 296 0.72 -10.25 -2.01
N GLN A 297 1.12 -10.46 -0.77
CA GLN A 297 1.00 -9.48 0.31
C GLN A 297 1.71 -8.17 -0.04
N ILE A 298 2.97 -8.24 -0.49
CA ILE A 298 3.76 -7.07 -0.88
C ILE A 298 3.12 -6.34 -2.07
N GLY A 299 2.71 -7.07 -3.11
CA GLY A 299 2.14 -6.49 -4.33
C GLY A 299 0.83 -5.75 -4.12
N ASN A 300 0.01 -6.23 -3.17
CA ASN A 300 -1.28 -5.63 -2.81
C ASN A 300 -1.15 -4.50 -1.79
N ALA A 301 -0.09 -4.47 -1.00
CA ALA A 301 0.07 -3.51 0.08
C ALA A 301 0.07 -2.04 -0.38
N VAL A 302 -0.46 -1.20 0.48
CA VAL A 302 -0.16 0.24 0.46
C VAL A 302 1.25 0.43 1.01
N PRO A 303 2.15 1.16 0.31
CA PRO A 303 3.51 1.37 0.78
C PRO A 303 3.56 2.10 2.14
N PRO A 304 4.21 1.52 3.17
CA PRO A 304 4.23 2.10 4.52
C PRO A 304 4.77 3.53 4.61
N MET A 305 5.75 3.89 3.78
CA MET A 305 6.28 5.26 3.77
C MET A 305 5.25 6.29 3.31
N PHE A 306 4.44 5.97 2.28
CA PHE A 306 3.34 6.83 1.87
C PHE A 306 2.26 6.89 2.95
N ALA A 307 1.90 5.73 3.52
CA ALA A 307 0.93 5.64 4.61
C ALA A 307 1.36 6.48 5.82
N PHE A 308 2.65 6.45 6.19
CA PHE A 308 3.21 7.27 7.27
C PHE A 308 3.04 8.78 7.02
N LYS A 309 3.36 9.25 5.80
CA LYS A 309 3.18 10.67 5.45
C LYS A 309 1.73 11.11 5.49
N LEU A 310 0.82 10.26 5.01
CA LEU A 310 -0.62 10.51 5.07
C LEU A 310 -1.11 10.51 6.53
N ALA A 311 -0.71 9.52 7.32
CA ALA A 311 -1.07 9.38 8.73
C ALA A 311 -0.55 10.54 9.59
N THR A 312 0.63 11.10 9.28
CA THR A 312 1.14 12.30 9.96
C THR A 312 0.18 13.48 9.79
N LYS A 313 -0.37 13.70 8.58
CA LYS A 313 -1.37 14.75 8.33
C LYS A 313 -2.71 14.48 9.00
N ILE A 314 -3.10 13.23 9.08
CA ILE A 314 -4.31 12.81 9.78
C ILE A 314 -4.16 13.03 11.29
N LYS A 315 -2.99 12.70 11.84
CA LYS A 315 -2.70 12.95 13.26
C LYS A 315 -2.72 14.44 13.58
N GLU A 316 -2.09 15.28 12.75
CA GLU A 316 -2.17 16.75 12.89
C GLU A 316 -3.62 17.25 12.89
N TYR A 317 -4.47 16.71 12.01
CA TYR A 317 -5.90 17.02 11.95
C TYR A 317 -6.64 16.60 13.23
N LEU A 318 -6.41 15.39 13.74
CA LEU A 318 -7.02 14.90 14.97
C LEU A 318 -6.56 15.68 16.22
N ASP A 319 -5.27 16.04 16.28
CA ASP A 319 -4.72 16.88 17.35
C ASP A 319 -5.41 18.27 17.37
N ASN A 320 -5.66 18.87 16.19
CA ASN A 320 -6.35 20.15 16.07
C ASN A 320 -7.82 20.09 16.53
N ILE A 321 -8.54 19.01 16.20
CA ILE A 321 -9.93 18.83 16.67
C ILE A 321 -9.97 18.74 18.19
N LYS A 322 -9.13 17.89 18.80
CA LYS A 322 -9.07 17.75 20.25
C LYS A 322 -8.73 19.05 20.96
N GLY A 323 -7.82 19.84 20.37
CA GLY A 323 -7.50 21.16 20.93
C GLY A 323 -8.70 22.10 20.96
N GLN A 324 -9.49 22.14 19.88
CA GLN A 324 -10.70 22.97 19.80
C GLN A 324 -11.81 22.53 20.78
N GLU A 325 -11.96 21.21 21.03
CA GLU A 325 -12.93 20.68 22.00
C GLU A 325 -12.53 21.01 23.46
N MET A 326 -11.24 21.17 23.75
CA MET A 326 -10.76 21.54 25.09
C MET A 326 -10.88 23.05 25.36
N ASP A 327 -10.92 23.88 24.32
CA ASP A 327 -11.02 25.34 24.41
C ASP A 327 -12.49 25.83 24.34
N ALA A 328 -13.46 24.96 24.02
CA ALA A 328 -14.90 25.25 23.91
C ALA A 328 -15.67 24.87 25.18
#